data_d27ea20b60eb1203af547371d742794a
#
_entry.id   d27ea20b60eb1203af547371d742794a
#
_cell.length_a   1.000
_cell.length_b   1.000
_cell.length_c   1.000
_cell.angle_alpha   90.00
_cell.angle_beta   90.00
_cell.angle_gamma   90.00
#
_symmetry.space_group_name_H-M   'P 1'
#
loop_
_entity.id
_entity.type
_entity.pdbx_description
1 polymer ?
#
loop_
_entity_poly.entity_id
_entity_poly.type
_entity_poly.pdbx_seq_one_letter_code
_entity_poly.pdbx_strand_id
1 'polypeptide(L)'
;LPEDNPMSSIAWLLKGLKQGRYPIDWCYLEAASLWGFWSIRNAHRIGMEIRVYPNVFEERKNLSALFLNRGLGIHAQRQIGKGRDFEQLREYLPGDSFEDIHWKTTAKRGLPITKVYQIERTQQIYVIIDASRLSARSSGDDSLSGNGEEAQKHAEEFTTVLQRFITAALIMALAAERQGDLFGLLAFDDKIRSFLKAKMGRAHFNVCRDTLYTMQPQRVSPDFAELFTFIATKIRRRALLVFLTHLDDPVLADSFTQHIDLISRNHVVLVNMIKPKVVKPLFASESVSSVNDIYNNLGGHMAWQRIRETQKVLQRRGVGFAMLNSENLCSEMVSQYLSLKRRQVL
;
A
#
# COMPACT_ATOMS: atom_id res chain seq x y z
N LEU A 1 13.26 46.94 10.24
CA LEU A 1 14.05 46.39 9.10
C LEU A 1 15.38 47.11 9.11
N PRO A 2 16.52 46.43 9.06
CA PRO A 2 17.82 47.10 8.94
C PRO A 2 17.86 47.88 7.61
N GLU A 3 18.31 49.11 7.65
CA GLU A 3 18.30 50.05 6.51
C GLU A 3 19.19 49.59 5.35
N ASP A 4 20.10 48.64 5.56
CA ASP A 4 21.06 48.20 4.56
C ASP A 4 20.61 46.99 3.71
N ASN A 5 19.43 46.40 3.95
CA ASN A 5 18.98 45.25 3.19
C ASN A 5 17.48 45.42 2.81
N PRO A 6 17.16 45.83 1.56
CA PRO A 6 15.79 46.05 1.12
C PRO A 6 14.94 44.73 1.07
N MET A 7 15.57 43.58 1.23
CA MET A 7 14.91 42.27 1.28
C MET A 7 15.15 41.63 2.64
N SER A 8 14.11 41.46 3.46
CA SER A 8 14.15 40.64 4.66
C SER A 8 13.39 39.34 4.42
N SER A 9 13.97 38.20 4.79
CA SER A 9 13.34 36.90 4.73
C SER A 9 12.98 36.44 6.14
N ILE A 10 11.74 35.98 6.31
CA ILE A 10 11.26 35.37 7.55
C ILE A 10 11.16 33.87 7.31
N ALA A 11 11.94 33.10 8.06
CA ALA A 11 11.84 31.64 8.03
C ALA A 11 10.59 31.20 8.81
N TRP A 12 9.65 30.60 8.12
CA TRP A 12 8.45 30.05 8.73
C TRP A 12 8.56 28.52 8.80
N LEU A 13 8.81 28.00 9.97
CA LEU A 13 8.89 26.56 10.23
C LEU A 13 7.49 25.99 10.43
N LEU A 14 7.11 25.06 9.55
CA LEU A 14 5.80 24.40 9.59
C LEU A 14 5.99 22.90 9.81
N LYS A 15 5.16 22.32 10.66
CA LYS A 15 5.05 20.87 10.85
C LYS A 15 3.72 20.39 10.28
N GLY A 16 3.78 19.51 9.26
CA GLY A 16 2.58 18.90 8.72
C GLY A 16 2.02 17.85 9.69
N LEU A 17 0.83 18.07 10.24
CA LEU A 17 0.16 17.14 11.14
C LEU A 17 -0.68 16.11 10.41
N LYS A 18 -1.27 16.49 9.28
CA LYS A 18 -2.15 15.64 8.48
C LYS A 18 -1.78 15.74 7.01
N GLN A 19 -1.79 14.61 6.31
CA GLN A 19 -1.58 14.59 4.86
C GLN A 19 -2.69 15.36 4.14
N GLY A 20 -2.33 16.03 3.04
CA GLY A 20 -3.30 16.78 2.25
C GLY A 20 -2.68 17.98 1.54
N ARG A 21 -3.58 18.74 0.93
CA ARG A 21 -3.28 19.94 0.17
C ARG A 21 -3.75 21.15 0.94
N TYR A 22 -2.83 22.06 1.25
CA TYR A 22 -3.08 23.26 2.06
C TYR A 22 -2.75 24.49 1.23
N PRO A 23 -3.75 25.16 0.63
CA PRO A 23 -3.53 26.42 -0.07
C PRO A 23 -3.28 27.53 0.95
N ILE A 24 -2.26 28.36 0.70
CA ILE A 24 -1.98 29.59 1.43
C ILE A 24 -2.25 30.73 0.47
N ASP A 25 -3.44 31.31 0.53
CA ASP A 25 -3.87 32.35 -0.38
C ASP A 25 -3.38 33.73 0.05
N TRP A 26 -3.38 33.99 1.36
CA TRP A 26 -3.09 35.30 1.91
C TRP A 26 -2.04 35.24 3.01
N CYS A 27 -1.13 36.24 3.01
CA CYS A 27 -0.23 36.53 4.10
C CYS A 27 -0.59 37.90 4.68
N TYR A 28 -0.77 37.95 5.97
CA TYR A 28 -1.05 39.17 6.68
C TYR A 28 0.23 39.60 7.42
N LEU A 29 0.73 40.79 7.05
CA LEU A 29 1.88 41.39 7.69
C LEU A 29 1.40 42.52 8.59
N GLU A 30 1.86 42.53 9.81
CA GLU A 30 1.58 43.59 10.75
C GLU A 30 2.90 44.21 11.22
N ALA A 31 3.03 45.48 11.05
CA ALA A 31 4.17 46.27 11.49
C ALA A 31 3.73 47.32 12.49
N ALA A 32 4.32 47.28 13.69
CA ALA A 32 4.10 48.34 14.70
C ALA A 32 4.99 49.51 14.40
N SER A 33 4.48 50.74 14.67
CA SER A 33 5.30 51.95 14.62
C SER A 33 6.40 51.92 15.68
N LEU A 34 7.50 52.60 15.43
CA LEU A 34 8.64 52.73 16.36
C LEU A 34 8.24 53.19 17.76
N TRP A 35 7.18 53.97 17.85
CA TRP A 35 6.67 54.55 19.12
C TRP A 35 5.50 53.74 19.69
N GLY A 36 5.06 52.65 19.05
CA GLY A 36 4.00 51.77 19.51
C GLY A 36 2.58 52.33 19.48
N PHE A 37 2.38 53.56 18.94
CA PHE A 37 1.06 54.21 18.93
C PHE A 37 0.08 53.66 17.87
N TRP A 38 0.57 53.01 16.81
CA TRP A 38 -0.28 52.41 15.77
C TRP A 38 0.42 51.20 15.18
N SER A 39 -0.37 50.28 14.64
CA SER A 39 0.08 49.19 13.81
C SER A 39 -0.55 49.29 12.42
N ILE A 40 0.24 48.96 11.41
CA ILE A 40 -0.22 48.89 10.01
C ILE A 40 -0.31 47.43 9.64
N ARG A 41 -1.49 46.99 9.23
CA ARG A 41 -1.73 45.65 8.73
C ARG A 41 -1.92 45.68 7.22
N ASN A 42 -1.12 44.90 6.51
CA ASN A 42 -1.22 44.75 5.06
C ASN A 42 -1.44 43.30 4.68
N ALA A 43 -2.24 43.05 3.65
CA ALA A 43 -2.57 41.71 3.18
C ALA A 43 -1.98 41.52 1.77
N HIS A 44 -1.17 40.48 1.60
CA HIS A 44 -0.58 40.12 0.32
C HIS A 44 -1.08 38.73 -0.10
N ARG A 45 -1.51 38.66 -1.36
CA ARG A 45 -1.90 37.37 -1.93
C ARG A 45 -0.65 36.61 -2.38
N ILE A 46 -0.42 35.45 -1.80
CA ILE A 46 0.74 34.58 -2.10
C ILE A 46 0.37 33.52 -3.14
N GLY A 47 -0.82 32.90 -3.02
CA GLY A 47 -1.26 31.84 -3.92
C GLY A 47 -0.34 30.61 -3.92
N MET A 48 0.29 30.31 -2.78
CA MET A 48 1.19 29.16 -2.62
C MET A 48 0.44 27.94 -2.09
N GLU A 49 0.88 26.75 -2.49
CA GLU A 49 0.29 25.50 -2.06
C GLU A 49 1.33 24.65 -1.34
N ILE A 50 1.01 24.24 -0.11
CA ILE A 50 1.80 23.28 0.66
C ILE A 50 1.18 21.89 0.51
N ARG A 51 1.99 20.92 0.08
CA ARG A 51 1.59 19.53 -0.06
C ARG A 51 2.25 18.71 1.03
N VAL A 52 1.43 18.14 1.90
CA VAL A 52 1.89 17.25 2.96
C VAL A 52 1.67 15.81 2.53
N TYR A 53 2.76 15.10 2.29
CA TYR A 53 2.76 13.70 1.88
C TYR A 53 2.81 12.76 3.10
N PRO A 54 2.34 11.49 2.95
CA PRO A 54 2.49 10.47 3.98
C PRO A 54 3.95 10.27 4.36
N ASN A 55 4.23 10.10 5.66
CA ASN A 55 5.58 9.82 6.12
C ASN A 55 5.93 8.34 5.85
N VAL A 56 6.74 8.11 4.84
CA VAL A 56 7.23 6.76 4.47
C VAL A 56 8.68 6.50 4.94
N PHE A 57 9.30 7.45 5.64
CA PHE A 57 10.74 7.38 5.96
C PHE A 57 11.08 6.25 6.92
N GLU A 58 10.34 6.11 8.01
CA GLU A 58 10.58 5.06 9.01
C GLU A 58 10.31 3.68 8.44
N GLU A 59 9.18 3.52 7.76
CA GLU A 59 8.81 2.27 7.10
C GLU A 59 9.84 1.90 5.99
N ARG A 60 10.43 2.88 5.32
CA ARG A 60 11.48 2.66 4.33
C ARG A 60 12.78 2.13 4.96
N LYS A 61 13.13 2.55 6.19
CA LYS A 61 14.25 1.99 6.94
C LYS A 61 13.98 0.52 7.28
N ASN A 62 12.78 0.22 7.78
CA ASN A 62 12.34 -1.14 8.09
C ASN A 62 12.34 -2.02 6.84
N LEU A 63 11.88 -1.50 5.70
CA LEU A 63 11.95 -2.18 4.42
C LEU A 63 13.39 -2.51 4.01
N SER A 64 14.32 -1.57 4.18
CA SER A 64 15.73 -1.78 3.86
C SER A 64 16.35 -2.88 4.73
N ALA A 65 16.01 -2.92 6.01
CA ALA A 65 16.43 -3.98 6.93
C ALA A 65 15.86 -5.36 6.52
N LEU A 66 14.60 -5.41 6.07
CA LEU A 66 13.98 -6.65 5.56
C LEU A 66 14.72 -7.21 4.33
N PHE A 67 15.14 -6.33 3.41
CA PHE A 67 15.90 -6.75 2.24
C PHE A 67 17.32 -7.22 2.61
N LEU A 68 17.98 -6.57 3.58
CA LEU A 68 19.31 -6.93 4.05
C LEU A 68 19.29 -8.25 4.83
N ASN A 69 18.41 -8.39 5.81
CA ASN A 69 18.35 -9.57 6.69
C ASN A 69 17.92 -10.85 5.97
N ARG A 70 17.26 -10.75 4.82
CA ARG A 70 16.81 -11.91 4.05
C ARG A 70 17.70 -12.31 2.89
N GLY A 71 18.90 -11.72 2.79
CA GLY A 71 19.82 -12.01 1.70
C GLY A 71 19.25 -11.77 0.31
N LEU A 72 18.25 -10.89 0.23
CA LEU A 72 17.58 -10.50 -1.00
C LEU A 72 18.41 -9.39 -1.71
N GLY A 73 19.71 -9.64 -1.83
CA GLY A 73 20.45 -9.04 -2.92
C GLY A 73 19.72 -9.40 -4.24
N ILE A 74 19.87 -8.54 -5.23
CA ILE A 74 19.40 -8.77 -6.61
C ILE A 74 20.08 -10.04 -7.15
N HIS A 75 19.70 -11.19 -6.61
CA HIS A 75 19.94 -12.45 -7.25
C HIS A 75 18.77 -12.63 -8.22
N ALA A 76 18.93 -12.02 -9.40
CA ALA A 76 18.31 -12.57 -10.58
C ALA A 76 18.78 -14.03 -10.62
N GLN A 77 18.01 -14.95 -10.03
CA GLN A 77 18.21 -16.38 -10.30
C GLN A 77 17.95 -16.53 -11.79
N ARG A 78 19.07 -16.59 -12.54
CA ARG A 78 19.06 -16.94 -13.95
C ARG A 78 18.39 -18.30 -14.08
N GLN A 79 17.11 -18.31 -14.35
CA GLN A 79 16.43 -19.52 -14.74
C GLN A 79 16.29 -19.52 -16.25
N ILE A 80 16.96 -20.48 -16.85
CA ILE A 80 16.85 -20.82 -18.26
C ILE A 80 15.48 -21.43 -18.46
N GLY A 81 14.65 -20.84 -19.34
CA GLY A 81 13.33 -21.35 -19.66
C GLY A 81 12.76 -20.74 -20.94
N LYS A 82 11.57 -21.16 -21.35
CA LYS A 82 10.87 -20.67 -22.57
C LYS A 82 10.36 -19.23 -22.35
N GLY A 83 11.28 -18.24 -22.35
CA GLY A 83 10.97 -16.82 -22.34
C GLY A 83 10.95 -16.21 -23.75
N ARG A 84 10.55 -14.93 -23.89
CA ARG A 84 10.53 -14.21 -25.16
C ARG A 84 11.82 -13.44 -25.44
N ASP A 85 12.59 -13.10 -24.41
CA ASP A 85 13.80 -12.32 -24.56
C ASP A 85 15.02 -13.22 -24.73
N PHE A 86 15.73 -12.98 -25.83
CA PHE A 86 16.97 -13.66 -26.16
C PHE A 86 18.06 -13.21 -25.18
N GLU A 87 18.68 -14.17 -24.46
CA GLU A 87 19.77 -13.86 -23.53
C GLU A 87 21.15 -14.14 -24.17
N GLN A 88 21.36 -15.38 -24.61
CA GLN A 88 22.66 -15.80 -25.16
C GLN A 88 22.53 -17.01 -26.07
N LEU A 89 23.60 -17.26 -26.86
CA LEU A 89 23.79 -18.49 -27.62
C LEU A 89 24.77 -19.40 -26.82
N ARG A 90 24.37 -20.65 -26.60
CA ARG A 90 25.24 -21.68 -26.02
C ARG A 90 25.25 -22.92 -26.88
N GLU A 91 26.20 -23.78 -26.66
CA GLU A 91 26.21 -25.09 -27.28
C GLU A 91 25.01 -25.92 -26.88
N TYR A 92 24.48 -26.68 -27.81
CA TYR A 92 23.34 -27.59 -27.58
C TYR A 92 23.73 -28.65 -26.54
N LEU A 93 22.86 -28.83 -25.55
CA LEU A 93 22.96 -29.91 -24.58
C LEU A 93 21.82 -30.92 -24.79
N PRO A 94 22.09 -32.22 -24.57
CA PRO A 94 21.03 -33.22 -24.62
C PRO A 94 19.87 -32.88 -23.70
N GLY A 95 18.68 -32.69 -24.26
CA GLY A 95 17.48 -32.22 -23.54
C GLY A 95 16.98 -30.84 -23.95
N ASP A 96 17.77 -30.08 -24.72
CA ASP A 96 17.29 -28.82 -25.29
C ASP A 96 16.29 -29.08 -26.42
N SER A 97 15.32 -28.17 -26.60
CA SER A 97 14.36 -28.23 -27.66
C SER A 97 15.02 -27.96 -29.04
N PHE A 98 14.73 -28.79 -30.04
CA PHE A 98 15.22 -28.57 -31.39
C PHE A 98 14.69 -27.27 -32.02
N GLU A 99 13.56 -26.75 -31.57
CA GLU A 99 12.98 -25.49 -32.03
C GLU A 99 13.84 -24.27 -31.65
N ASP A 100 14.63 -24.39 -30.57
CA ASP A 100 15.47 -23.32 -30.06
C ASP A 100 16.86 -23.29 -30.73
N ILE A 101 17.15 -24.20 -31.68
CA ILE A 101 18.44 -24.22 -32.39
C ILE A 101 18.55 -23.00 -33.30
N HIS A 102 19.66 -22.28 -33.15
CA HIS A 102 19.99 -21.14 -34.01
C HIS A 102 20.76 -21.58 -35.24
N TRP A 103 20.07 -22.06 -36.28
CA TRP A 103 20.63 -22.67 -37.48
C TRP A 103 21.69 -21.83 -38.19
N LYS A 104 21.53 -20.50 -38.20
CA LYS A 104 22.50 -19.57 -38.81
C LYS A 104 23.86 -19.63 -38.15
N THR A 105 23.92 -19.70 -36.82
CA THR A 105 25.19 -19.77 -36.06
C THR A 105 25.73 -21.19 -36.05
N THR A 106 24.87 -22.19 -35.99
CA THR A 106 25.21 -23.61 -36.13
C THR A 106 25.95 -23.85 -37.44
N ALA A 107 25.43 -23.36 -38.56
CA ALA A 107 26.06 -23.49 -39.89
C ALA A 107 27.44 -22.78 -39.95
N LYS A 108 27.61 -21.68 -39.24
CA LYS A 108 28.87 -20.94 -39.21
C LYS A 108 29.93 -21.60 -38.32
N ARG A 109 29.54 -22.24 -37.21
CA ARG A 109 30.45 -22.82 -36.22
C ARG A 109 30.65 -24.33 -36.35
N GLY A 110 29.80 -25.01 -37.14
CA GLY A 110 29.85 -26.47 -37.34
C GLY A 110 29.36 -27.29 -36.13
N LEU A 111 28.90 -26.63 -35.07
CA LEU A 111 28.37 -27.26 -33.87
C LEU A 111 26.96 -26.74 -33.58
N PRO A 112 26.03 -27.59 -33.13
CA PRO A 112 24.68 -27.14 -32.82
C PRO A 112 24.66 -26.13 -31.68
N ILE A 113 24.04 -24.98 -31.92
CA ILE A 113 23.95 -23.86 -30.96
C ILE A 113 22.49 -23.56 -30.68
N THR A 114 22.14 -23.53 -29.41
CA THR A 114 20.79 -23.26 -28.93
C THR A 114 20.67 -21.81 -28.44
N LYS A 115 19.52 -21.22 -28.73
CA LYS A 115 19.12 -19.92 -28.14
C LYS A 115 18.66 -20.14 -26.72
N VAL A 116 19.30 -19.47 -25.80
CA VAL A 116 18.84 -19.42 -24.42
C VAL A 116 17.98 -18.17 -24.25
N TYR A 117 16.75 -18.36 -23.81
CA TYR A 117 15.84 -17.29 -23.53
C TYR A 117 15.78 -17.03 -22.03
N GLN A 118 15.81 -15.77 -21.66
CA GLN A 118 15.55 -15.34 -20.29
C GLN A 118 14.03 -15.26 -20.09
N ILE A 119 13.56 -15.86 -19.01
CA ILE A 119 12.17 -15.66 -18.62
C ILE A 119 12.09 -14.27 -17.99
N GLU A 120 11.55 -13.32 -18.74
CA GLU A 120 11.19 -12.01 -18.19
C GLU A 120 10.07 -12.22 -17.15
N ARG A 121 10.46 -12.21 -15.87
CA ARG A 121 9.52 -12.40 -14.74
C ARG A 121 9.03 -11.08 -14.18
N THR A 122 8.80 -10.12 -15.04
CA THR A 122 8.15 -8.87 -14.62
C THR A 122 6.70 -9.15 -14.27
N GLN A 123 6.40 -9.14 -13.01
CA GLN A 123 5.06 -9.42 -12.50
C GLN A 123 4.26 -8.14 -12.39
N GLN A 124 2.94 -8.23 -12.55
CA GLN A 124 2.04 -7.13 -12.30
C GLN A 124 1.47 -7.24 -10.89
N ILE A 125 1.61 -6.17 -10.12
CA ILE A 125 1.10 -6.06 -8.76
C ILE A 125 0.13 -4.90 -8.71
N TYR A 126 -1.09 -5.15 -8.26
CA TYR A 126 -2.07 -4.10 -8.01
C TYR A 126 -2.40 -4.05 -6.53
N VAL A 127 -2.25 -2.88 -5.92
CA VAL A 127 -2.77 -2.63 -4.58
C VAL A 127 -4.14 -1.95 -4.72
N ILE A 128 -5.15 -2.55 -4.09
CA ILE A 128 -6.53 -2.12 -4.12
C ILE A 128 -6.88 -1.58 -2.74
N ILE A 129 -7.16 -0.28 -2.68
CA ILE A 129 -7.39 0.46 -1.43
C ILE A 129 -8.87 0.77 -1.30
N ASP A 130 -9.44 0.35 -0.20
CA ASP A 130 -10.79 0.72 0.23
C ASP A 130 -10.78 2.11 0.85
N ALA A 131 -11.43 3.08 0.20
CA ALA A 131 -11.60 4.45 0.67
C ALA A 131 -13.01 4.73 1.21
N SER A 132 -13.78 3.68 1.52
CA SER A 132 -15.13 3.77 2.08
C SER A 132 -15.14 4.21 3.55
N ARG A 133 -16.33 4.24 4.15
CA ARG A 133 -16.54 4.52 5.58
C ARG A 133 -15.72 3.61 6.52
N LEU A 134 -15.37 2.41 6.08
CA LEU A 134 -14.60 1.46 6.89
C LEU A 134 -13.19 1.95 7.15
N SER A 135 -12.61 2.66 6.21
CA SER A 135 -11.25 3.23 6.29
C SER A 135 -11.19 4.59 7.01
N ALA A 136 -12.35 5.17 7.38
CA ALA A 136 -12.42 6.40 8.16
C ALA A 136 -12.13 6.19 9.65
N ARG A 137 -12.13 4.92 10.11
CA ARG A 137 -11.85 4.57 11.50
C ARG A 137 -10.47 5.02 11.91
N SER A 138 -10.29 5.43 13.19
CA SER A 138 -8.96 5.67 13.77
C SER A 138 -8.18 4.36 13.83
N SER A 139 -6.92 4.41 13.49
CA SER A 139 -6.01 3.27 13.68
C SER A 139 -5.37 3.25 15.07
N GLY A 140 -5.56 4.31 15.85
CA GLY A 140 -5.11 4.52 17.23
C GLY A 140 -6.15 4.11 18.27
N ASP A 141 -5.76 4.18 19.53
CA ASP A 141 -6.60 3.80 20.68
C ASP A 141 -7.73 4.80 20.93
N ASP A 142 -8.98 4.33 21.03
CA ASP A 142 -10.13 5.12 21.54
C ASP A 142 -10.13 5.21 23.09
N SER A 143 -9.02 4.98 23.77
CA SER A 143 -8.92 5.21 25.20
C SER A 143 -8.78 6.70 25.50
N LEU A 144 -9.92 7.37 25.57
CA LEU A 144 -10.07 8.65 26.28
C LEU A 144 -9.69 8.46 27.74
N SER A 145 -8.52 8.92 28.15
CA SER A 145 -8.26 9.50 29.49
C SER A 145 -6.81 9.87 29.69
N GLY A 146 -6.54 11.13 30.01
CA GLY A 146 -5.51 11.57 30.97
C GLY A 146 -4.33 12.38 30.47
N ASN A 147 -4.40 13.63 30.76
CA ASN A 147 -3.38 14.59 31.19
C ASN A 147 -1.90 14.54 30.73
N GLY A 148 -1.49 15.53 29.99
CA GLY A 148 -0.31 16.39 30.31
C GLY A 148 1.02 16.20 29.59
N GLU A 149 1.38 15.04 29.03
CA GLU A 149 2.64 14.84 28.24
C GLU A 149 2.38 14.36 26.78
N GLU A 150 1.25 14.65 26.30
CA GLU A 150 0.45 13.97 25.28
C GLU A 150 0.58 14.55 23.87
N ALA A 151 1.22 15.69 23.70
CA ALA A 151 1.28 16.33 22.38
C ALA A 151 2.09 15.52 21.33
N GLN A 152 2.99 14.66 21.74
CA GLN A 152 3.73 13.78 20.83
C GLN A 152 3.02 12.45 20.58
N LYS A 153 2.27 11.91 21.55
CA LYS A 153 1.38 10.76 21.36
C LYS A 153 0.17 11.11 20.50
N HIS A 154 -0.34 12.34 20.58
CA HIS A 154 -1.49 12.82 19.79
C HIS A 154 -1.26 12.82 18.28
N ALA A 155 -0.03 12.89 17.78
CA ALA A 155 0.24 12.77 16.35
C ALA A 155 0.00 11.35 15.81
N GLU A 156 0.14 10.32 16.64
CA GLU A 156 -0.19 8.93 16.30
C GLU A 156 -1.70 8.63 16.41
N GLU A 157 -2.39 9.37 17.28
CA GLU A 157 -3.82 9.20 17.58
C GLU A 157 -4.76 9.58 16.42
N PHE A 158 -4.31 10.43 15.48
CA PHE A 158 -5.12 10.85 14.32
C PHE A 158 -4.86 10.10 13.03
N THR A 159 -4.09 9.02 13.07
CA THR A 159 -3.82 8.23 11.87
C THR A 159 -5.04 7.36 11.53
N THR A 160 -5.75 7.70 10.46
CA THR A 160 -6.87 6.88 9.98
C THR A 160 -6.36 5.57 9.37
N VAL A 161 -7.22 4.55 9.32
CA VAL A 161 -6.95 3.29 8.63
C VAL A 161 -6.56 3.55 7.17
N LEU A 162 -7.25 4.48 6.49
CA LEU A 162 -6.91 4.86 5.12
C LEU A 162 -5.46 5.36 5.00
N GLN A 163 -4.99 6.16 5.95
CA GLN A 163 -3.60 6.66 5.92
C GLN A 163 -2.60 5.51 6.05
N ARG A 164 -2.88 4.51 6.90
CA ARG A 164 -2.06 3.30 7.00
C ARG A 164 -2.08 2.49 5.70
N PHE A 165 -3.23 2.35 5.06
CA PHE A 165 -3.35 1.69 3.75
C PHE A 165 -2.58 2.43 2.67
N ILE A 166 -2.64 3.77 2.63
CA ILE A 166 -1.87 4.60 1.72
C ILE A 166 -0.36 4.40 1.92
N THR A 167 0.11 4.44 3.17
CA THR A 167 1.52 4.20 3.49
C THR A 167 1.95 2.81 3.05
N ALA A 168 1.15 1.77 3.34
CA ALA A 168 1.44 0.40 2.95
C ALA A 168 1.49 0.23 1.41
N ALA A 169 0.59 0.89 0.67
CA ALA A 169 0.59 0.88 -0.78
C ALA A 169 1.87 1.54 -1.36
N LEU A 170 2.30 2.67 -0.80
CA LEU A 170 3.53 3.34 -1.24
C LEU A 170 4.78 2.51 -0.91
N ILE A 171 4.81 1.84 0.23
CA ILE A 171 5.90 0.91 0.59
C ILE A 171 5.92 -0.30 -0.35
N MET A 172 4.75 -0.85 -0.70
CA MET A 172 4.66 -1.93 -1.69
C MET A 172 5.13 -1.47 -3.07
N ALA A 173 4.80 -0.24 -3.49
CA ALA A 173 5.29 0.33 -4.74
C ALA A 173 6.83 0.42 -4.77
N LEU A 174 7.46 0.85 -3.67
CA LEU A 174 8.91 0.86 -3.54
C LEU A 174 9.53 -0.55 -3.56
N ALA A 175 8.85 -1.51 -2.92
CA ALA A 175 9.29 -2.90 -2.93
C ALA A 175 9.22 -3.51 -4.35
N ALA A 176 8.13 -3.24 -5.08
CA ALA A 176 7.96 -3.67 -6.46
C ALA A 176 9.00 -3.03 -7.39
N GLU A 177 9.26 -1.73 -7.25
CA GLU A 177 10.30 -1.03 -8.01
C GLU A 177 11.69 -1.67 -7.82
N ARG A 178 12.07 -1.96 -6.56
CA ARG A 178 13.34 -2.63 -6.25
C ARG A 178 13.45 -4.04 -6.84
N GLN A 179 12.32 -4.72 -6.98
CA GLN A 179 12.25 -6.06 -7.55
C GLN A 179 12.10 -6.09 -9.08
N GLY A 180 11.99 -4.93 -9.72
CA GLY A 180 11.78 -4.82 -11.17
C GLY A 180 10.37 -5.21 -11.61
N ASP A 181 9.38 -5.19 -10.73
CA ASP A 181 7.99 -5.54 -11.03
C ASP A 181 7.16 -4.31 -11.39
N LEU A 182 6.07 -4.54 -12.12
CA LEU A 182 5.12 -3.49 -12.51
C LEU A 182 4.13 -3.26 -11.36
N PHE A 183 4.03 -2.03 -10.90
CA PHE A 183 3.11 -1.64 -9.84
C PHE A 183 1.93 -0.85 -10.39
N GLY A 184 0.73 -1.22 -9.99
CA GLY A 184 -0.53 -0.52 -10.29
C GLY A 184 -1.29 -0.23 -9.00
N LEU A 185 -2.20 0.71 -9.09
CA LEU A 185 -3.01 1.18 -7.97
C LEU A 185 -4.48 1.24 -8.38
N LEU A 186 -5.37 0.82 -7.48
CA LEU A 186 -6.80 1.01 -7.61
C LEU A 186 -7.35 1.48 -6.26
N ALA A 187 -8.11 2.54 -6.25
CA ALA A 187 -8.85 2.98 -5.08
C ALA A 187 -10.33 3.01 -5.38
N PHE A 188 -11.13 2.54 -4.44
CA PHE A 188 -12.56 2.40 -4.57
C PHE A 188 -13.31 2.73 -3.27
N ASP A 189 -14.58 3.02 -3.41
CA ASP A 189 -15.58 3.11 -2.35
C ASP A 189 -16.90 2.50 -2.85
N ASP A 190 -17.95 3.27 -3.08
CA ASP A 190 -19.17 2.86 -3.80
C ASP A 190 -18.94 2.72 -5.30
N LYS A 191 -17.82 3.24 -5.81
CA LYS A 191 -17.39 3.19 -7.21
C LYS A 191 -15.86 3.29 -7.31
N ILE A 192 -15.34 3.14 -8.53
CA ILE A 192 -13.89 3.27 -8.76
C ILE A 192 -13.51 4.75 -8.74
N ARG A 193 -12.69 5.15 -7.76
CA ARG A 193 -12.19 6.53 -7.61
C ARG A 193 -10.95 6.80 -8.43
N SER A 194 -10.01 5.87 -8.43
CA SER A 194 -8.80 5.99 -9.22
C SER A 194 -8.30 4.62 -9.67
N PHE A 195 -7.78 4.58 -10.89
CA PHE A 195 -7.13 3.39 -11.45
C PHE A 195 -5.87 3.80 -12.17
N LEU A 196 -4.73 3.35 -11.67
CA LEU A 196 -3.42 3.52 -12.29
C LEU A 196 -2.95 2.15 -12.78
N LYS A 197 -2.83 2.04 -14.11
CA LYS A 197 -2.35 0.80 -14.74
C LYS A 197 -0.92 0.50 -14.30
N ALA A 198 -0.60 -0.77 -14.10
CA ALA A 198 0.71 -1.21 -13.66
C ALA A 198 1.81 -0.76 -14.64
N LYS A 199 2.79 -0.02 -14.11
CA LYS A 199 3.97 0.49 -14.80
C LYS A 199 5.17 0.41 -13.87
N MET A 200 6.37 0.57 -14.41
CA MET A 200 7.64 0.59 -13.70
C MET A 200 8.21 2.01 -13.65
N GLY A 201 9.06 2.24 -12.66
CA GLY A 201 9.94 3.41 -12.59
C GLY A 201 9.46 4.51 -11.66
N ARG A 202 10.43 5.36 -11.28
CA ARG A 202 10.26 6.42 -10.28
C ARG A 202 9.20 7.47 -10.65
N ALA A 203 9.05 7.76 -11.96
CA ALA A 203 8.01 8.67 -12.42
C ALA A 203 6.61 8.14 -12.11
N HIS A 204 6.39 6.83 -12.30
CA HIS A 204 5.12 6.19 -11.96
C HIS A 204 4.87 6.17 -10.45
N PHE A 205 5.89 5.91 -9.64
CA PHE A 205 5.79 6.04 -8.18
C PHE A 205 5.31 7.43 -7.74
N ASN A 206 5.87 8.50 -8.34
CA ASN A 206 5.42 9.86 -8.04
C ASN A 206 3.95 10.08 -8.40
N VAL A 207 3.49 9.55 -9.54
CA VAL A 207 2.06 9.61 -9.92
C VAL A 207 1.19 8.88 -8.90
N CYS A 208 1.59 7.69 -8.46
CA CYS A 208 0.87 6.95 -7.42
C CYS A 208 0.79 7.72 -6.10
N ARG A 209 1.92 8.30 -5.67
CA ARG A 209 1.99 9.14 -4.47
C ARG A 209 1.08 10.36 -4.59
N ASP A 210 1.12 11.04 -5.73
CA ASP A 210 0.34 12.26 -5.98
C ASP A 210 -1.16 11.98 -6.15
N THR A 211 -1.54 10.75 -6.47
CA THR A 211 -2.94 10.31 -6.47
C THR A 211 -3.43 10.00 -5.06
N LEU A 212 -2.58 9.41 -4.22
CA LEU A 212 -2.95 8.94 -2.89
C LEU A 212 -2.97 10.04 -1.82
N TYR A 213 -2.10 11.07 -1.90
CA TYR A 213 -1.97 12.04 -0.81
C TYR A 213 -3.20 12.93 -0.59
N THR A 214 -4.04 13.09 -1.62
CA THR A 214 -5.29 13.86 -1.54
C THR A 214 -6.50 13.01 -1.17
N MET A 215 -6.32 11.67 -1.09
CA MET A 215 -7.41 10.76 -0.85
C MET A 215 -7.92 10.87 0.59
N GLN A 216 -9.23 10.98 0.72
CA GLN A 216 -9.94 11.00 2.00
C GLN A 216 -11.02 9.93 2.02
N PRO A 217 -11.29 9.33 3.20
CA PRO A 217 -12.33 8.31 3.30
C PRO A 217 -13.69 8.92 3.06
N GLN A 218 -14.52 8.22 2.29
CA GLN A 218 -15.90 8.63 2.00
C GLN A 218 -16.89 7.93 2.94
N ARG A 219 -17.99 8.61 3.27
CA ARG A 219 -19.04 8.06 4.16
C ARG A 219 -20.03 7.17 3.41
N VAL A 220 -19.52 6.32 2.52
CA VAL A 220 -20.29 5.36 1.72
C VAL A 220 -19.85 3.94 2.02
N SER A 221 -20.70 2.96 1.74
CA SER A 221 -20.34 1.54 1.85
C SER A 221 -19.64 1.08 0.58
N PRO A 222 -18.64 0.18 0.67
CA PRO A 222 -17.95 -0.32 -0.50
C PRO A 222 -18.87 -1.20 -1.37
N ASP A 223 -18.77 -1.05 -2.69
CA ASP A 223 -19.42 -1.94 -3.67
C ASP A 223 -18.39 -2.92 -4.27
N PHE A 224 -18.41 -4.14 -3.76
CA PHE A 224 -17.51 -5.19 -4.23
C PHE A 224 -17.91 -5.76 -5.59
N ALA A 225 -19.20 -5.72 -5.96
CA ALA A 225 -19.68 -6.24 -7.23
C ALA A 225 -19.15 -5.37 -8.39
N GLU A 226 -19.26 -4.04 -8.27
CA GLU A 226 -18.69 -3.11 -9.25
C GLU A 226 -17.17 -3.26 -9.31
N LEU A 227 -16.50 -3.33 -8.16
CA LEU A 227 -15.05 -3.48 -8.07
C LEU A 227 -14.54 -4.71 -8.82
N PHE A 228 -15.11 -5.88 -8.56
CA PHE A 228 -14.65 -7.13 -9.18
C PHE A 228 -14.96 -7.19 -10.67
N THR A 229 -16.10 -6.65 -11.08
CA THR A 229 -16.43 -6.50 -12.51
C THR A 229 -15.44 -5.58 -13.23
N PHE A 230 -15.07 -4.48 -12.59
CA PHE A 230 -14.05 -3.58 -13.13
C PHE A 230 -12.69 -4.27 -13.24
N ILE A 231 -12.24 -4.97 -12.21
CA ILE A 231 -10.96 -5.70 -12.22
C ILE A 231 -10.96 -6.74 -13.34
N ALA A 232 -11.99 -7.57 -13.46
CA ALA A 232 -12.10 -8.62 -14.47
C ALA A 232 -12.04 -8.06 -15.90
N THR A 233 -12.60 -6.85 -16.12
CA THR A 233 -12.58 -6.21 -17.45
C THR A 233 -11.29 -5.50 -17.79
N LYS A 234 -10.65 -4.83 -16.81
CA LYS A 234 -9.48 -3.97 -17.03
C LYS A 234 -8.15 -4.66 -16.84
N ILE A 235 -8.06 -5.64 -15.94
CA ILE A 235 -6.82 -6.38 -15.65
C ILE A 235 -6.91 -7.75 -16.31
N ARG A 236 -6.48 -7.84 -17.57
CA ARG A 236 -6.57 -9.07 -18.37
C ARG A 236 -5.40 -10.04 -18.17
N ARG A 237 -4.23 -9.52 -17.76
CA ARG A 237 -3.05 -10.36 -17.52
C ARG A 237 -3.06 -10.83 -16.07
N ARG A 238 -2.57 -12.05 -15.83
CA ARG A 238 -2.39 -12.57 -14.47
C ARG A 238 -1.58 -11.57 -13.64
N ALA A 239 -2.06 -11.25 -12.45
CA ALA A 239 -1.48 -10.26 -11.55
C ALA A 239 -1.64 -10.70 -10.10
N LEU A 240 -0.79 -10.13 -9.23
CA LEU A 240 -1.02 -10.15 -7.79
C LEU A 240 -1.94 -8.99 -7.42
N LEU A 241 -3.08 -9.30 -6.83
CA LEU A 241 -4.07 -8.33 -6.35
C LEU A 241 -4.00 -8.31 -4.83
N VAL A 242 -3.58 -7.19 -4.25
CA VAL A 242 -3.48 -7.01 -2.81
C VAL A 242 -4.59 -6.06 -2.35
N PHE A 243 -5.60 -6.60 -1.71
CA PHE A 243 -6.72 -5.84 -1.16
C PHE A 243 -6.39 -5.33 0.23
N LEU A 244 -6.59 -4.05 0.44
CA LEU A 244 -6.53 -3.36 1.73
C LEU A 244 -7.93 -2.91 2.10
N THR A 245 -8.67 -3.74 2.83
CA THR A 245 -10.08 -3.52 3.18
C THR A 245 -10.42 -4.15 4.52
N HIS A 246 -11.61 -3.90 5.03
CA HIS A 246 -12.14 -4.51 6.23
C HIS A 246 -13.32 -5.43 5.88
N LEU A 247 -13.31 -6.64 6.42
CA LEU A 247 -14.37 -7.65 6.27
C LEU A 247 -14.91 -8.08 7.63
N ASP A 248 -15.02 -7.14 8.57
CA ASP A 248 -15.58 -7.33 9.90
C ASP A 248 -17.10 -7.26 9.91
N ASP A 249 -17.71 -6.58 8.93
CA ASP A 249 -19.16 -6.55 8.71
C ASP A 249 -19.59 -7.81 7.93
N PRO A 250 -20.51 -8.64 8.50
CA PRO A 250 -20.94 -9.88 7.84
C PRO A 250 -21.50 -9.68 6.45
N VAL A 251 -22.33 -8.64 6.27
CA VAL A 251 -22.98 -8.36 4.98
C VAL A 251 -21.95 -8.04 3.90
N LEU A 252 -20.96 -7.23 4.26
CA LEU A 252 -19.86 -6.88 3.36
C LEU A 252 -18.93 -8.07 3.08
N ALA A 253 -18.67 -8.90 4.09
CA ALA A 253 -17.89 -10.13 3.93
C ALA A 253 -18.58 -11.13 3.00
N ASP A 254 -19.90 -11.29 3.12
CA ASP A 254 -20.68 -12.14 2.24
C ASP A 254 -20.69 -11.60 0.80
N SER A 255 -20.91 -10.30 0.62
CA SER A 255 -20.83 -9.66 -0.70
C SER A 255 -19.44 -9.87 -1.34
N PHE A 256 -18.37 -9.67 -0.58
CA PHE A 256 -17.00 -9.91 -1.04
C PHE A 256 -16.80 -11.37 -1.46
N THR A 257 -17.23 -12.32 -0.61
CA THR A 257 -17.04 -13.74 -0.89
C THR A 257 -17.87 -14.24 -2.06
N GLN A 258 -19.06 -13.70 -2.30
CA GLN A 258 -19.88 -14.07 -3.45
C GLN A 258 -19.23 -13.71 -4.79
N HIS A 259 -18.58 -12.57 -4.87
CA HIS A 259 -18.06 -12.06 -6.13
C HIS A 259 -16.59 -12.37 -6.38
N ILE A 260 -15.84 -12.82 -5.37
CA ILE A 260 -14.37 -13.05 -5.46
C ILE A 260 -13.98 -14.08 -6.54
N ASP A 261 -14.87 -15.02 -6.86
CA ASP A 261 -14.62 -16.07 -7.87
C ASP A 261 -14.41 -15.50 -9.27
N LEU A 262 -14.91 -14.29 -9.55
CA LEU A 262 -14.69 -13.60 -10.83
C LEU A 262 -13.21 -13.33 -11.10
N ILE A 263 -12.41 -13.14 -10.06
CA ILE A 263 -11.01 -12.73 -10.18
C ILE A 263 -10.01 -13.77 -9.65
N SER A 264 -10.40 -14.60 -8.66
CA SER A 264 -9.50 -15.54 -8.01
C SER A 264 -8.99 -16.66 -8.94
N ARG A 265 -9.73 -16.97 -10.02
CA ARG A 265 -9.31 -17.96 -11.03
C ARG A 265 -8.17 -17.45 -11.91
N ASN A 266 -8.13 -16.16 -12.18
CA ASN A 266 -7.18 -15.56 -13.12
C ASN A 266 -6.02 -14.84 -12.42
N HIS A 267 -6.18 -14.46 -11.17
CA HIS A 267 -5.23 -13.65 -10.42
C HIS A 267 -4.87 -14.31 -9.10
N VAL A 268 -3.71 -13.96 -8.56
CA VAL A 268 -3.35 -14.30 -7.18
C VAL A 268 -3.91 -13.20 -6.28
N VAL A 269 -4.76 -13.56 -5.34
CA VAL A 269 -5.46 -12.59 -4.49
C VAL A 269 -5.00 -12.70 -3.06
N LEU A 270 -4.59 -11.57 -2.48
CA LEU A 270 -4.31 -11.39 -1.05
C LEU A 270 -5.26 -10.35 -0.49
N VAL A 271 -5.86 -10.65 0.64
CA VAL A 271 -6.69 -9.71 1.41
C VAL A 271 -5.98 -9.43 2.72
N ASN A 272 -5.62 -8.18 2.95
CA ASN A 272 -5.00 -7.71 4.17
C ASN A 272 -5.95 -6.76 4.89
N MET A 273 -6.24 -7.08 6.12
CA MET A 273 -7.12 -6.32 7.00
C MET A 273 -6.34 -5.91 8.24
N ILE A 274 -6.49 -4.66 8.69
CA ILE A 274 -5.96 -4.24 9.99
C ILE A 274 -6.82 -4.88 11.08
N LYS A 275 -6.16 -5.55 12.02
CA LYS A 275 -6.84 -6.18 13.15
C LYS A 275 -7.46 -5.12 14.05
N PRO A 276 -8.80 -5.11 14.24
CA PRO A 276 -9.42 -4.22 15.20
C PRO A 276 -9.00 -4.62 16.63
N LYS A 277 -8.72 -3.65 17.49
CA LYS A 277 -8.24 -3.91 18.86
C LYS A 277 -9.21 -4.72 19.71
N VAL A 278 -10.50 -4.53 19.49
CA VAL A 278 -11.57 -5.24 20.20
C VAL A 278 -11.61 -6.73 19.82
N VAL A 279 -11.10 -7.10 18.65
CA VAL A 279 -11.12 -8.48 18.12
C VAL A 279 -10.03 -9.31 18.77
N LYS A 280 -10.39 -10.05 19.81
CA LYS A 280 -9.48 -10.93 20.57
C LYS A 280 -10.15 -12.28 20.86
N PRO A 281 -9.39 -13.38 20.93
CA PRO A 281 -9.91 -14.65 21.46
C PRO A 281 -10.28 -14.49 22.95
N LEU A 282 -11.27 -15.27 23.42
CA LEU A 282 -11.90 -15.11 24.74
C LEU A 282 -10.90 -15.13 25.92
N PHE A 283 -9.82 -15.88 25.79
CA PHE A 283 -8.82 -16.07 26.87
C PHE A 283 -7.54 -15.27 26.66
N ALA A 284 -7.56 -14.23 25.80
CA ALA A 284 -6.37 -13.42 25.51
C ALA A 284 -6.23 -12.18 26.40
N SER A 285 -7.24 -11.83 27.21
CA SER A 285 -7.23 -10.70 28.13
C SER A 285 -6.84 -11.12 29.54
N GLU A 286 -5.90 -10.40 30.14
CA GLU A 286 -5.24 -10.78 31.39
C GLU A 286 -6.08 -10.56 32.66
N SER A 287 -7.08 -9.69 32.70
CA SER A 287 -7.92 -9.49 33.87
C SER A 287 -9.31 -8.96 33.52
N VAL A 288 -10.31 -9.59 34.07
CA VAL A 288 -11.69 -9.12 34.02
C VAL A 288 -11.96 -8.43 35.34
N SER A 289 -12.11 -7.12 35.31
CA SER A 289 -12.37 -6.29 36.51
C SER A 289 -13.84 -5.89 36.64
N SER A 290 -14.59 -5.89 35.53
CA SER A 290 -15.99 -5.48 35.50
C SER A 290 -16.87 -6.39 34.63
N VAL A 291 -18.18 -6.36 34.88
CA VAL A 291 -19.16 -7.07 34.05
C VAL A 291 -19.14 -6.54 32.60
N ASN A 292 -18.87 -5.27 32.39
CA ASN A 292 -18.73 -4.68 31.05
C ASN A 292 -17.52 -5.28 30.28
N ASP A 293 -16.44 -5.64 30.98
CA ASP A 293 -15.28 -6.27 30.37
C ASP A 293 -15.66 -7.67 29.82
N ILE A 294 -16.53 -8.39 30.53
CA ILE A 294 -17.04 -9.70 30.05
C ILE A 294 -17.81 -9.53 28.74
N TYR A 295 -18.73 -8.55 28.68
CA TYR A 295 -19.51 -8.30 27.45
C TYR A 295 -18.61 -7.86 26.30
N ASN A 296 -17.64 -6.98 26.56
CA ASN A 296 -16.67 -6.52 25.56
C ASN A 296 -15.80 -7.67 25.05
N ASN A 297 -15.32 -8.53 25.94
CA ASN A 297 -14.52 -9.70 25.57
C ASN A 297 -15.36 -10.72 24.78
N LEU A 298 -16.62 -10.94 25.15
CA LEU A 298 -17.52 -11.82 24.42
C LEU A 298 -17.83 -11.28 23.02
N GLY A 299 -18.15 -9.98 22.92
CA GLY A 299 -18.37 -9.30 21.63
C GLY A 299 -17.13 -9.37 20.74
N GLY A 300 -15.95 -9.12 21.30
CA GLY A 300 -14.67 -9.22 20.59
C GLY A 300 -14.37 -10.65 20.12
N HIS A 301 -14.71 -11.67 20.92
CA HIS A 301 -14.56 -13.07 20.55
C HIS A 301 -15.50 -13.48 19.42
N MET A 302 -16.76 -13.07 19.49
CA MET A 302 -17.74 -13.32 18.41
C MET A 302 -17.30 -12.70 17.08
N ALA A 303 -16.79 -11.46 17.12
CA ALA A 303 -16.23 -10.81 15.93
C ALA A 303 -14.99 -11.57 15.41
N TRP A 304 -14.12 -12.04 16.31
CA TRP A 304 -12.96 -12.87 15.95
C TRP A 304 -13.37 -14.17 15.26
N GLN A 305 -14.37 -14.88 15.78
CA GLN A 305 -14.89 -16.11 15.17
C GLN A 305 -15.40 -15.87 13.75
N ARG A 306 -16.23 -14.81 13.55
CA ARG A 306 -16.77 -14.46 12.23
C ARG A 306 -15.66 -14.20 11.22
N ILE A 307 -14.66 -13.41 11.59
CA ILE A 307 -13.51 -13.14 10.70
C ILE A 307 -12.76 -14.44 10.37
N ARG A 308 -12.61 -15.34 11.33
CA ARG A 308 -12.01 -16.66 11.11
C ARG A 308 -12.81 -17.54 10.16
N GLU A 309 -14.13 -17.49 10.23
CA GLU A 309 -15.02 -18.19 9.28
C GLU A 309 -14.85 -17.61 7.87
N THR A 310 -14.90 -16.29 7.71
CA THR A 310 -14.61 -15.60 6.44
C THR A 310 -13.24 -15.99 5.90
N GLN A 311 -12.21 -16.02 6.74
CA GLN A 311 -10.86 -16.47 6.37
C GLN A 311 -10.88 -17.88 5.80
N LYS A 312 -11.55 -18.85 6.47
CA LYS A 312 -11.64 -20.22 5.99
C LYS A 312 -12.35 -20.34 4.66
N VAL A 313 -13.43 -19.55 4.45
CA VAL A 313 -14.16 -19.51 3.17
C VAL A 313 -13.26 -18.99 2.05
N LEU A 314 -12.55 -17.88 2.29
CA LEU A 314 -11.62 -17.29 1.31
C LEU A 314 -10.45 -18.22 0.99
N GLN A 315 -9.86 -18.88 1.98
CA GLN A 315 -8.78 -19.85 1.79
C GLN A 315 -9.20 -21.05 0.92
N ARG A 316 -10.43 -21.55 1.10
CA ARG A 316 -10.97 -22.63 0.25
C ARG A 316 -11.13 -22.19 -1.22
N ARG A 317 -11.28 -20.91 -1.49
CA ARG A 317 -11.32 -20.31 -2.84
C ARG A 317 -9.95 -19.92 -3.38
N GLY A 318 -8.86 -20.28 -2.68
CA GLY A 318 -7.50 -19.95 -3.08
C GLY A 318 -7.08 -18.50 -2.82
N VAL A 319 -7.85 -17.77 -2.01
CA VAL A 319 -7.57 -16.38 -1.64
C VAL A 319 -6.78 -16.35 -0.33
N GLY A 320 -5.62 -15.69 -0.34
CA GLY A 320 -4.85 -15.42 0.87
C GLY A 320 -5.55 -14.37 1.73
N PHE A 321 -5.71 -14.62 3.02
CA PHE A 321 -6.28 -13.67 3.95
C PHE A 321 -5.41 -13.52 5.19
N ALA A 322 -5.10 -12.30 5.58
CA ALA A 322 -4.33 -11.99 6.77
C ALA A 322 -4.93 -10.83 7.57
N MET A 323 -5.00 -11.02 8.90
CA MET A 323 -5.23 -9.94 9.85
C MET A 323 -3.87 -9.46 10.36
N LEU A 324 -3.54 -8.21 10.11
CA LEU A 324 -2.25 -7.62 10.41
C LEU A 324 -2.39 -6.54 11.49
N ASN A 325 -1.41 -6.42 12.34
CA ASN A 325 -1.35 -5.29 13.26
C ASN A 325 -1.01 -4.02 12.48
N SER A 326 -1.56 -2.89 12.90
CA SER A 326 -1.35 -1.58 12.25
C SER A 326 0.14 -1.25 12.09
N GLU A 327 0.96 -1.54 13.09
CA GLU A 327 2.41 -1.27 13.12
C GLU A 327 3.18 -2.13 12.11
N ASN A 328 2.79 -3.39 11.95
CA ASN A 328 3.50 -4.37 11.11
C ASN A 328 2.92 -4.51 9.70
N LEU A 329 1.87 -3.75 9.37
CA LEU A 329 1.16 -3.86 8.09
C LEU A 329 2.10 -3.82 6.89
N CYS A 330 2.99 -2.81 6.84
CA CYS A 330 3.92 -2.61 5.73
C CYS A 330 4.91 -3.77 5.59
N SER A 331 5.53 -4.18 6.70
CA SER A 331 6.56 -5.22 6.72
C SER A 331 5.99 -6.60 6.37
N GLU A 332 4.82 -6.94 6.92
CA GLU A 332 4.17 -8.22 6.66
C GLU A 332 3.63 -8.30 5.24
N MET A 333 3.04 -7.24 4.72
CA MET A 333 2.54 -7.19 3.35
C MET A 333 3.68 -7.36 2.32
N VAL A 334 4.81 -6.68 2.50
CA VAL A 334 6.00 -6.89 1.66
C VAL A 334 6.56 -8.30 1.82
N SER A 335 6.55 -8.85 3.04
CA SER A 335 6.97 -10.23 3.31
C SER A 335 6.12 -11.26 2.58
N GLN A 336 4.80 -11.10 2.57
CA GLN A 336 3.86 -11.93 1.82
C GLN A 336 4.16 -11.87 0.32
N TYR A 337 4.30 -10.67 -0.24
CA TYR A 337 4.66 -10.48 -1.64
C TYR A 337 5.97 -11.20 -2.00
N LEU A 338 7.03 -10.99 -1.24
CA LEU A 338 8.32 -11.63 -1.49
C LEU A 338 8.26 -13.16 -1.36
N SER A 339 7.44 -13.68 -0.45
CA SER A 339 7.23 -15.12 -0.28
C SER A 339 6.51 -15.73 -1.48
N LEU A 340 5.49 -15.06 -2.04
CA LEU A 340 4.79 -15.50 -3.24
C LEU A 340 5.69 -15.46 -4.47
N LYS A 341 6.51 -14.41 -4.60
CA LYS A 341 7.49 -14.29 -5.68
C LYS A 341 8.50 -15.43 -5.66
N ARG A 342 9.01 -15.82 -4.47
CA ARG A 342 9.93 -16.96 -4.33
C ARG A 342 9.28 -18.29 -4.69
N ARG A 343 8.03 -18.50 -4.30
CA ARG A 343 7.28 -19.72 -4.58
C ARG A 343 6.84 -19.83 -6.04
N GLN A 344 7.11 -18.82 -6.86
CA GLN A 344 6.75 -18.79 -8.28
C GLN A 344 5.22 -18.97 -8.53
N VAL A 345 4.41 -18.56 -7.59
CA VAL A 345 2.94 -18.63 -7.70
C VAL A 345 2.39 -17.55 -8.62
N LEU A 346 3.19 -16.54 -8.87
CA LEU A 346 2.85 -15.33 -9.63
C LEU A 346 3.13 -15.50 -11.12
#